data_93377d968d13f494089772c656527f74
#
_entry.id   93377d968d13f494089772c656527f74
#
_cell.length_a   1.000
_cell.length_b   1.000
_cell.length_c   1.000
_cell.angle_alpha   90.00
_cell.angle_beta   90.00
_cell.angle_gamma   90.00
#
_symmetry.space_group_name_H-M   'P 1'
#
loop_
_entity.id
_entity.type
_entity.pdbx_description
1 polymer ?
#
loop_
_entity_poly.entity_id
_entity_poly.type
_entity_poly.pdbx_seq_one_letter_code
_entity_poly.pdbx_strand_id
1 'polypeptide(L)'
;TEFDLMYKGERLTEISIFVPGEHNVLNAVAACAAAVECGVEPEKLGLGLSHFKGAGRRFEMLAEVDGITIADDYAHHPAELTVTLNAAKGMGYKNVWAVFQPFTFSRTSLLLNEFADALKIADKVVMTEIMGSREKNTFGIHTSDLAEKIPDSVWFDTFEAVAQYVVDNVNEGDLVI
;
A
#
# COMPACT_ATOMS: atom_id res chain seq x y z
N THR A 1 -9.95 -12.45 3.61
CA THR A 1 -11.06 -12.38 2.65
C THR A 1 -11.39 -13.77 2.13
N GLU A 2 -12.68 -14.11 2.13
CA GLU A 2 -13.20 -15.39 1.62
C GLU A 2 -14.14 -15.11 0.44
N PHE A 3 -14.08 -15.96 -0.60
CA PHE A 3 -14.92 -15.85 -1.78
C PHE A 3 -15.04 -17.18 -2.53
N ASP A 4 -16.11 -17.33 -3.29
CA ASP A 4 -16.32 -18.48 -4.17
C ASP A 4 -15.69 -18.26 -5.54
N LEU A 5 -14.83 -19.18 -5.98
CA LEU A 5 -14.29 -19.19 -7.33
C LEU A 5 -15.31 -19.83 -8.27
N MET A 6 -15.77 -19.07 -9.26
CA MET A 6 -16.75 -19.52 -10.24
C MET A 6 -16.11 -19.69 -11.61
N TYR A 7 -16.50 -20.72 -12.36
CA TYR A 7 -16.11 -20.92 -13.75
C TYR A 7 -17.32 -21.34 -14.58
N LYS A 8 -17.64 -20.60 -15.62
CA LYS A 8 -18.79 -20.84 -16.52
C LYS A 8 -20.13 -21.02 -15.79
N GLY A 9 -20.30 -20.34 -14.66
CA GLY A 9 -21.52 -20.40 -13.84
C GLY A 9 -21.55 -21.51 -12.80
N GLU A 10 -20.54 -22.36 -12.73
CA GLU A 10 -20.41 -23.39 -11.70
C GLU A 10 -19.36 -22.98 -10.64
N ARG A 11 -19.65 -23.35 -9.39
CA ARG A 11 -18.72 -23.14 -8.27
C ARG A 11 -17.61 -24.19 -8.34
N LEU A 12 -16.36 -23.75 -8.51
CA LEU A 12 -15.19 -24.63 -8.52
C LEU A 12 -14.74 -24.97 -7.10
N THR A 13 -14.50 -23.95 -6.30
CA THR A 13 -14.00 -24.10 -4.92
C THR A 13 -14.18 -22.80 -4.14
N GLU A 14 -14.02 -22.88 -2.84
CA GLU A 14 -13.91 -21.73 -1.94
C GLU A 14 -12.45 -21.35 -1.77
N ILE A 15 -12.20 -20.04 -1.79
CA ILE A 15 -10.86 -19.47 -1.63
C ILE A 15 -10.85 -18.58 -0.40
N SER A 16 -9.84 -18.77 0.45
CA SER A 16 -9.51 -17.87 1.55
C SER A 16 -8.11 -17.29 1.34
N ILE A 17 -8.00 -15.95 1.37
CA ILE A 17 -6.72 -15.24 1.29
C ILE A 17 -6.51 -14.35 2.52
N PHE A 18 -5.27 -14.27 2.99
CA PHE A 18 -4.89 -13.47 4.16
C PHE A 18 -4.41 -12.06 3.80
N VAL A 19 -4.08 -11.82 2.52
CA VAL A 19 -3.64 -10.51 2.05
C VAL A 19 -4.84 -9.56 1.90
N PRO A 20 -4.74 -8.29 2.36
CA PRO A 20 -5.84 -7.34 2.32
C PRO A 20 -6.05 -6.75 0.92
N GLY A 21 -7.26 -6.21 0.69
CA GLY A 21 -7.61 -5.43 -0.51
C GLY A 21 -8.30 -6.23 -1.60
N GLU A 22 -9.30 -5.62 -2.23
CA GLU A 22 -10.09 -6.22 -3.32
C GLU A 22 -9.23 -6.60 -4.53
N HIS A 23 -8.19 -5.82 -4.83
CA HIS A 23 -7.24 -6.12 -5.90
C HIS A 23 -6.54 -7.48 -5.70
N ASN A 24 -6.33 -7.91 -4.44
CA ASN A 24 -5.75 -9.22 -4.16
C ASN A 24 -6.75 -10.37 -4.41
N VAL A 25 -8.05 -10.12 -4.31
CA VAL A 25 -9.07 -11.07 -4.78
C VAL A 25 -8.93 -11.27 -6.30
N LEU A 26 -8.81 -10.18 -7.07
CA LEU A 26 -8.61 -10.26 -8.52
C LEU A 26 -7.30 -10.96 -8.89
N ASN A 27 -6.21 -10.69 -8.17
CA ASN A 27 -4.93 -11.37 -8.34
C ASN A 27 -5.05 -12.88 -8.06
N ALA A 28 -5.76 -13.26 -6.99
CA ALA A 28 -6.02 -14.65 -6.65
C ALA A 28 -6.85 -15.36 -7.73
N VAL A 29 -7.90 -14.71 -8.25
CA VAL A 29 -8.70 -15.23 -9.37
C VAL A 29 -7.83 -15.46 -10.60
N ALA A 30 -6.98 -14.49 -10.97
CA ALA A 30 -6.07 -14.64 -12.11
C ALA A 30 -5.06 -15.79 -11.92
N ALA A 31 -4.51 -15.92 -10.70
CA ALA A 31 -3.61 -17.02 -10.37
C ALA A 31 -4.33 -18.38 -10.45
N CYS A 32 -5.54 -18.47 -9.93
CA CYS A 32 -6.38 -19.68 -10.04
C CYS A 32 -6.67 -20.04 -11.49
N ALA A 33 -7.04 -19.06 -12.32
CA ALA A 33 -7.31 -19.28 -13.74
C ALA A 33 -6.08 -19.86 -14.45
N ALA A 34 -4.90 -19.26 -14.21
CA ALA A 34 -3.65 -19.78 -14.78
C ALA A 34 -3.33 -21.20 -14.27
N ALA A 35 -3.52 -21.48 -12.99
CA ALA A 35 -3.27 -22.79 -12.41
C ALA A 35 -4.19 -23.88 -13.00
N VAL A 36 -5.49 -23.57 -13.17
CA VAL A 36 -6.45 -24.51 -13.82
C VAL A 36 -6.03 -24.80 -15.24
N GLU A 37 -5.65 -23.79 -16.02
CA GLU A 37 -5.16 -23.98 -17.40
C GLU A 37 -3.86 -24.80 -17.46
N CYS A 38 -3.06 -24.77 -16.38
CA CYS A 38 -1.87 -25.62 -16.22
C CYS A 38 -2.19 -27.02 -15.67
N GLY A 39 -3.46 -27.36 -15.46
CA GLY A 39 -3.90 -28.69 -15.04
C GLY A 39 -3.92 -28.91 -13.52
N VAL A 40 -3.90 -27.85 -12.72
CA VAL A 40 -4.09 -27.95 -11.26
C VAL A 40 -5.57 -28.22 -10.97
N GLU A 41 -5.83 -29.22 -10.14
CA GLU A 41 -7.18 -29.55 -9.69
C GLU A 41 -7.77 -28.41 -8.83
N PRO A 42 -9.05 -28.00 -9.07
CA PRO A 42 -9.68 -26.88 -8.36
C PRO A 42 -9.63 -27.01 -6.84
N GLU A 43 -9.73 -28.21 -6.30
CA GLU A 43 -9.72 -28.48 -4.84
C GLU A 43 -8.38 -28.12 -4.19
N LYS A 44 -7.29 -28.07 -4.97
CA LYS A 44 -5.94 -27.70 -4.50
C LYS A 44 -5.69 -26.19 -4.47
N LEU A 45 -6.51 -25.41 -5.19
CA LEU A 45 -6.32 -23.95 -5.31
C LEU A 45 -6.49 -23.24 -3.96
N GLY A 46 -7.55 -23.57 -3.23
CA GLY A 46 -7.80 -23.02 -1.90
C GLY A 46 -6.66 -23.29 -0.93
N LEU A 47 -6.15 -24.52 -0.91
CA LEU A 47 -5.02 -24.92 -0.08
C LEU A 47 -3.75 -24.14 -0.48
N GLY A 48 -3.46 -24.00 -1.76
CA GLY A 48 -2.31 -23.23 -2.24
C GLY A 48 -2.36 -21.76 -1.82
N LEU A 49 -3.50 -21.10 -2.00
CA LEU A 49 -3.69 -19.70 -1.65
C LEU A 49 -3.74 -19.44 -0.14
N SER A 50 -4.23 -20.39 0.67
CA SER A 50 -4.25 -20.23 2.13
C SER A 50 -2.85 -20.20 2.76
N HIS A 51 -1.82 -20.68 2.07
CA HIS A 51 -0.43 -20.59 2.49
C HIS A 51 0.27 -19.30 2.01
N PHE A 52 -0.36 -18.54 1.11
CA PHE A 52 0.21 -17.28 0.60
C PHE A 52 -0.01 -16.16 1.61
N LYS A 53 1.09 -15.66 2.16
CA LYS A 53 1.08 -14.59 3.17
C LYS A 53 1.38 -13.19 2.60
N GLY A 54 1.42 -13.07 1.28
CA GLY A 54 1.78 -11.84 0.59
C GLY A 54 3.17 -11.91 -0.05
N ALA A 55 3.46 -10.95 -0.91
CA ALA A 55 4.79 -10.71 -1.42
C ALA A 55 5.49 -9.68 -0.53
N GLY A 56 6.81 -9.81 -0.36
CA GLY A 56 7.59 -8.80 0.35
C GLY A 56 7.34 -7.41 -0.22
N ARG A 57 7.21 -6.42 0.63
CA ARG A 57 6.92 -5.04 0.29
C ARG A 57 5.60 -4.84 -0.51
N ARG A 58 4.58 -5.67 -0.25
CA ARG A 58 3.22 -5.53 -0.78
C ARG A 58 2.23 -5.66 0.37
N PHE A 59 1.96 -4.55 1.02
CA PHE A 59 1.25 -4.47 2.30
C PHE A 59 1.82 -5.49 3.32
N GLU A 60 3.14 -5.51 3.43
CA GLU A 60 3.86 -6.44 4.30
C GLU A 60 3.81 -5.95 5.75
N MET A 61 3.20 -6.73 6.63
CA MET A 61 3.19 -6.44 8.06
C MET A 61 4.57 -6.76 8.62
N LEU A 62 5.30 -5.72 9.05
CA LEU A 62 6.68 -5.85 9.53
C LEU A 62 6.73 -6.13 11.03
N ALA A 63 5.93 -5.41 11.81
CA ALA A 63 5.94 -5.49 13.26
C ALA A 63 4.65 -4.94 13.88
N GLU A 64 4.43 -5.33 15.13
CA GLU A 64 3.50 -4.67 16.05
C GLU A 64 4.30 -4.32 17.32
N VAL A 65 4.33 -3.05 17.68
CA VAL A 65 5.08 -2.54 18.83
C VAL A 65 4.17 -1.61 19.62
N ASP A 66 3.95 -1.93 20.90
CA ASP A 66 3.09 -1.14 21.80
C ASP A 66 1.69 -0.84 21.22
N GLY A 67 1.12 -1.83 20.51
CA GLY A 67 -0.18 -1.72 19.85
C GLY A 67 -0.18 -0.86 18.59
N ILE A 68 0.97 -0.47 18.07
CA ILE A 68 1.17 0.22 16.80
C ILE A 68 1.56 -0.83 15.75
N THR A 69 0.85 -0.87 14.65
CA THR A 69 1.18 -1.74 13.52
C THR A 69 2.08 -1.02 12.53
N ILE A 70 3.14 -1.68 12.10
CA ILE A 70 4.08 -1.17 11.09
C ILE A 70 4.02 -2.06 9.86
N ALA A 71 3.80 -1.46 8.70
CA ALA A 71 3.75 -2.16 7.42
C ALA A 71 4.66 -1.48 6.38
N ASP A 72 5.08 -2.24 5.36
CA ASP A 72 5.80 -1.72 4.17
C ASP A 72 5.02 -2.04 2.90
N ASP A 73 4.91 -1.04 2.02
CA ASP A 73 4.35 -1.21 0.70
C ASP A 73 5.24 -0.55 -0.37
N TYR A 74 5.35 -1.18 -1.52
CA TYR A 74 6.17 -0.67 -2.63
C TYR A 74 5.42 0.33 -3.51
N ALA A 75 4.24 0.77 -3.11
CA ALA A 75 3.44 1.75 -3.85
C ALA A 75 4.24 3.04 -4.12
N HIS A 76 4.38 3.38 -5.37
CA HIS A 76 5.13 4.54 -5.82
C HIS A 76 4.45 5.25 -6.99
N HIS A 77 3.21 4.91 -7.28
CA HIS A 77 2.31 5.55 -8.23
C HIS A 77 0.99 5.90 -7.53
N PRO A 78 0.31 7.03 -7.86
CA PRO A 78 -0.93 7.43 -7.21
C PRO A 78 -2.00 6.33 -7.15
N ALA A 79 -2.17 5.57 -8.24
CA ALA A 79 -3.13 4.48 -8.27
C ALA A 79 -2.79 3.35 -7.28
N GLU A 80 -1.50 3.03 -7.10
CA GLU A 80 -1.06 2.05 -6.12
C GLU A 80 -1.28 2.56 -4.69
N LEU A 81 -0.90 3.81 -4.40
CA LEU A 81 -1.15 4.45 -3.10
C LEU A 81 -2.64 4.46 -2.76
N THR A 82 -3.49 4.79 -3.72
CA THR A 82 -4.95 4.78 -3.53
C THR A 82 -5.45 3.40 -3.11
N VAL A 83 -4.98 2.35 -3.75
CA VAL A 83 -5.37 0.97 -3.45
C VAL A 83 -4.87 0.55 -2.07
N THR A 84 -3.61 0.80 -1.76
CA THR A 84 -2.97 0.46 -0.48
C THR A 84 -3.64 1.21 0.68
N LEU A 85 -3.82 2.52 0.56
CA LEU A 85 -4.40 3.34 1.64
C LEU A 85 -5.88 3.03 1.86
N ASN A 86 -6.66 2.75 0.81
CA ASN A 86 -8.04 2.30 0.97
C ASN A 86 -8.11 0.92 1.66
N ALA A 87 -7.22 -0.01 1.33
CA ALA A 87 -7.14 -1.29 2.02
C ALA A 87 -6.82 -1.08 3.51
N ALA A 88 -5.84 -0.22 3.83
CA ALA A 88 -5.48 0.14 5.21
C ALA A 88 -6.66 0.75 5.98
N LYS A 89 -7.39 1.69 5.38
CA LYS A 89 -8.59 2.31 5.98
C LYS A 89 -9.70 1.30 6.28
N GLY A 90 -9.81 0.24 5.48
CA GLY A 90 -10.79 -0.84 5.69
C GLY A 90 -10.44 -1.80 6.82
N MET A 91 -9.24 -1.74 7.40
CA MET A 91 -8.77 -2.67 8.42
C MET A 91 -9.14 -2.29 9.86
N GLY A 92 -9.71 -1.11 10.07
CA GLY A 92 -10.24 -0.69 11.39
C GLY A 92 -9.21 -0.11 12.35
N TYR A 93 -8.04 0.34 11.86
CA TYR A 93 -7.08 1.09 12.67
C TYR A 93 -7.65 2.45 13.09
N LYS A 94 -7.17 3.01 14.21
CA LYS A 94 -7.60 4.32 14.68
C LYS A 94 -7.21 5.42 13.69
N ASN A 95 -5.94 5.43 13.30
CA ASN A 95 -5.42 6.29 12.25
C ASN A 95 -4.51 5.50 11.32
N VAL A 96 -4.52 5.86 10.05
CA VAL A 96 -3.58 5.35 9.03
C VAL A 96 -2.59 6.48 8.73
N TRP A 97 -1.32 6.21 8.99
CA TRP A 97 -0.19 7.10 8.71
C TRP A 97 0.47 6.67 7.40
N ALA A 98 0.45 7.54 6.40
CA ALA A 98 1.23 7.35 5.18
C ALA A 98 2.61 8.01 5.37
N VAL A 99 3.67 7.19 5.45
CA VAL A 99 5.07 7.65 5.47
C VAL A 99 5.64 7.48 4.07
N PHE A 100 5.76 8.58 3.33
CA PHE A 100 5.97 8.52 1.89
C PHE A 100 7.25 9.24 1.44
N GLN A 101 8.06 8.58 0.62
CA GLN A 101 9.11 9.21 -0.15
C GLN A 101 8.72 9.30 -1.62
N PRO A 102 8.50 10.48 -2.19
CA PRO A 102 8.22 10.61 -3.62
C PRO A 102 9.40 10.12 -4.47
N PHE A 103 9.11 9.45 -5.58
CA PHE A 103 10.08 8.83 -6.49
C PHE A 103 9.63 9.03 -7.94
N THR A 104 10.22 9.67 -8.75
CA THR A 104 11.30 10.51 -9.12
C THR A 104 10.84 11.96 -9.30
N PHE A 105 11.72 12.91 -9.71
CA PHE A 105 11.30 14.30 -9.97
C PHE A 105 10.27 14.41 -11.09
N SER A 106 10.51 13.72 -12.22
CA SER A 106 9.61 13.74 -13.38
C SER A 106 8.21 13.22 -13.02
N ARG A 107 8.14 12.09 -12.33
CA ARG A 107 6.85 11.49 -11.93
C ARG A 107 6.13 12.37 -10.91
N THR A 108 6.85 12.86 -9.89
CA THR A 108 6.26 13.71 -8.87
C THR A 108 5.70 15.00 -9.48
N SER A 109 6.44 15.64 -10.40
CA SER A 109 5.97 16.84 -11.09
C SER A 109 4.76 16.57 -11.98
N LEU A 110 4.77 15.47 -12.74
CA LEU A 110 3.71 15.13 -13.70
C LEU A 110 2.41 14.73 -13.00
N LEU A 111 2.49 14.04 -11.87
CA LEU A 111 1.35 13.45 -11.16
C LEU A 111 1.12 14.10 -9.78
N LEU A 112 1.51 15.37 -9.63
CA LEU A 112 1.52 16.08 -8.35
C LEU A 112 0.14 16.11 -7.68
N ASN A 113 -0.91 16.38 -8.45
CA ASN A 113 -2.28 16.46 -7.94
C ASN A 113 -2.80 15.06 -7.59
N GLU A 114 -2.52 14.08 -8.44
CA GLU A 114 -2.92 12.68 -8.24
C GLU A 114 -2.23 12.09 -7.00
N PHE A 115 -0.96 12.42 -6.75
CA PHE A 115 -0.29 12.05 -5.50
C PHE A 115 -0.94 12.69 -4.28
N ALA A 116 -1.25 13.99 -4.36
CA ALA A 116 -1.92 14.68 -3.27
C ALA A 116 -3.29 14.05 -2.96
N ASP A 117 -4.07 13.74 -3.99
CA ASP A 117 -5.40 13.16 -3.81
C ASP A 117 -5.33 11.72 -3.25
N ALA A 118 -4.35 10.93 -3.67
CA ALA A 118 -4.14 9.59 -3.12
C ALA A 118 -3.70 9.65 -1.65
N LEU A 119 -2.75 10.51 -1.31
CA LEU A 119 -2.23 10.62 0.06
C LEU A 119 -3.25 11.16 1.05
N LYS A 120 -4.19 12.00 0.63
CA LYS A 120 -5.31 12.48 1.47
C LYS A 120 -6.24 11.38 1.99
N ILE A 121 -6.14 10.15 1.49
CA ILE A 121 -6.88 9.00 2.01
C ILE A 121 -6.40 8.63 3.42
N ALA A 122 -5.10 8.81 3.69
CA ALA A 122 -4.53 8.60 5.02
C ALA A 122 -4.99 9.70 6.01
N ASP A 123 -5.01 9.36 7.30
CA ASP A 123 -5.34 10.31 8.36
C ASP A 123 -4.17 11.23 8.68
N LYS A 124 -2.94 10.74 8.49
CA LYS A 124 -1.69 11.47 8.69
C LYS A 124 -0.75 11.20 7.53
N VAL A 125 -0.09 12.25 7.04
CA VAL A 125 0.87 12.15 5.95
C VAL A 125 2.19 12.76 6.40
N VAL A 126 3.23 11.93 6.38
CA VAL A 126 4.60 12.33 6.68
C VAL A 126 5.47 12.01 5.48
N MET A 127 6.22 12.98 5.00
CA MET A 127 7.03 12.80 3.80
C MET A 127 8.49 13.11 4.04
N THR A 128 9.35 12.57 3.20
CA THR A 128 10.75 12.99 3.08
C THR A 128 11.04 13.52 1.68
N GLU A 129 12.24 14.04 1.47
CA GLU A 129 12.65 14.62 0.17
C GLU A 129 12.52 13.61 -0.98
N ILE A 130 12.23 14.15 -2.18
CA ILE A 130 12.09 13.36 -3.39
C ILE A 130 13.37 12.59 -3.67
N MET A 131 13.27 11.27 -3.81
CA MET A 131 14.36 10.45 -4.30
C MET A 131 14.48 10.57 -5.82
N GLY A 132 15.41 11.38 -6.30
CA GLY A 132 15.60 11.62 -7.73
C GLY A 132 16.12 10.41 -8.52
N SER A 133 16.69 9.39 -7.85
CA SER A 133 17.34 8.25 -8.50
C SER A 133 18.43 8.73 -9.47
N ARG A 134 18.25 8.52 -10.77
CA ARG A 134 19.20 8.95 -11.83
C ARG A 134 18.82 10.30 -12.45
N GLU A 135 17.71 10.89 -12.03
CA GLU A 135 17.24 12.17 -12.56
C GLU A 135 17.91 13.35 -11.85
N LYS A 136 18.15 14.41 -12.61
CA LYS A 136 18.43 15.75 -12.06
C LYS A 136 17.11 16.50 -11.94
N ASN A 137 16.96 17.29 -10.89
CA ASN A 137 15.77 18.11 -10.70
C ASN A 137 15.73 19.28 -11.71
N THR A 138 15.33 18.98 -12.94
CA THR A 138 15.12 19.99 -13.99
C THR A 138 13.72 20.59 -13.96
N PHE A 139 12.82 20.01 -13.16
CA PHE A 139 11.43 20.45 -13.00
C PHE A 139 11.28 21.50 -11.90
N GLY A 140 12.30 21.69 -11.05
CA GLY A 140 12.25 22.58 -9.89
C GLY A 140 11.21 22.12 -8.85
N ILE A 141 10.85 20.83 -8.83
CA ILE A 141 9.85 20.26 -7.91
C ILE A 141 10.51 19.80 -6.61
N HIS A 142 9.84 20.05 -5.49
CA HIS A 142 10.26 19.65 -4.15
C HIS A 142 9.11 18.97 -3.41
N THR A 143 9.42 18.24 -2.34
CA THR A 143 8.40 17.62 -1.50
C THR A 143 7.46 18.66 -0.87
N SER A 144 7.96 19.87 -0.60
CA SER A 144 7.14 21.00 -0.15
C SER A 144 5.97 21.30 -1.08
N ASP A 145 6.17 21.21 -2.41
CA ASP A 145 5.10 21.48 -3.39
C ASP A 145 3.96 20.45 -3.29
N LEU A 146 4.30 19.21 -2.92
CA LEU A 146 3.30 18.17 -2.66
C LEU A 146 2.64 18.39 -1.30
N ALA A 147 3.41 18.75 -0.27
CA ALA A 147 2.91 19.01 1.07
C ALA A 147 1.90 20.17 1.10
N GLU A 148 2.13 21.24 0.35
CA GLU A 148 1.20 22.37 0.22
C GLU A 148 -0.20 21.97 -0.29
N LYS A 149 -0.31 20.84 -0.96
CA LYS A 149 -1.59 20.32 -1.49
C LYS A 149 -2.31 19.36 -0.54
N ILE A 150 -1.66 18.96 0.56
CA ILE A 150 -2.20 17.98 1.51
C ILE A 150 -2.33 18.66 2.87
N PRO A 151 -3.55 18.96 3.34
CA PRO A 151 -3.76 19.57 4.64
C PRO A 151 -3.10 18.75 5.76
N ASP A 152 -2.50 19.45 6.71
CA ASP A 152 -1.88 18.88 7.92
C ASP A 152 -0.75 17.85 7.65
N SER A 153 -0.26 17.76 6.41
CA SER A 153 0.92 16.96 6.11
C SER A 153 2.19 17.65 6.60
N VAL A 154 3.20 16.84 6.91
CA VAL A 154 4.54 17.31 7.27
C VAL A 154 5.57 16.64 6.40
N TRP A 155 6.71 17.30 6.22
CA TRP A 155 7.84 16.71 5.51
C TRP A 155 9.16 17.11 6.15
N PHE A 156 10.19 16.28 5.97
CA PHE A 156 11.51 16.44 6.56
C PHE A 156 12.59 16.09 5.55
N ASP A 157 13.77 16.69 5.71
CA ASP A 157 14.91 16.45 4.83
C ASP A 157 15.54 15.06 5.00
N THR A 158 15.36 14.42 6.16
CA THR A 158 16.02 13.17 6.51
C THR A 158 15.05 12.11 7.01
N PHE A 159 15.42 10.85 6.82
CA PHE A 159 14.65 9.71 7.35
C PHE A 159 14.61 9.69 8.88
N GLU A 160 15.70 10.11 9.53
CA GLU A 160 15.80 10.19 10.98
C GLU A 160 14.77 11.16 11.54
N ALA A 161 14.59 12.33 10.92
CA ALA A 161 13.61 13.31 11.34
C ALA A 161 12.17 12.82 11.10
N VAL A 162 11.92 12.12 9.98
CA VAL A 162 10.64 11.45 9.71
C VAL A 162 10.35 10.41 10.81
N ALA A 163 11.31 9.53 11.09
CA ALA A 163 11.15 8.47 12.08
C ALA A 163 10.90 9.06 13.48
N GLN A 164 11.66 10.08 13.87
CA GLN A 164 11.48 10.75 15.16
C GLN A 164 10.09 11.37 15.28
N TYR A 165 9.65 12.07 14.24
CA TYR A 165 8.30 12.67 14.22
C TYR A 165 7.19 11.62 14.36
N VAL A 166 7.30 10.50 13.65
CA VAL A 166 6.34 9.39 13.74
C VAL A 166 6.33 8.83 15.15
N VAL A 167 7.50 8.50 15.73
CA VAL A 167 7.63 7.96 17.09
C VAL A 167 7.02 8.89 18.14
N ASP A 168 7.22 10.21 18.01
CA ASP A 168 6.74 11.20 18.97
C ASP A 168 5.21 11.42 18.91
N ASN A 169 4.54 11.02 17.81
CA ASN A 169 3.15 11.36 17.55
C ASN A 169 2.21 10.17 17.31
N VAL A 170 2.74 8.99 16.99
CA VAL A 170 1.94 7.78 16.78
C VAL A 170 1.37 7.25 18.08
N ASN A 171 0.20 6.61 18.04
CA ASN A 171 -0.47 6.11 19.22
C ASN A 171 -0.89 4.63 19.04
N GLU A 172 -1.14 3.97 20.15
CA GLU A 172 -1.73 2.62 20.19
C GLU A 172 -3.00 2.55 19.33
N GLY A 173 -3.05 1.56 18.45
CA GLY A 173 -4.13 1.32 17.51
C GLY A 173 -3.94 1.98 16.14
N ASP A 174 -2.84 2.70 15.92
CA ASP A 174 -2.49 3.28 14.63
C ASP A 174 -1.75 2.27 13.72
N LEU A 175 -1.89 2.47 12.41
CA LEU A 175 -1.08 1.82 11.38
C LEU A 175 -0.13 2.84 10.77
N VAL A 176 1.16 2.49 10.69
CA VAL A 176 2.19 3.23 9.96
C VAL A 176 2.59 2.44 8.71
N ILE A 177 2.43 2.99 7.50
CA ILE A 177 2.71 2.34 6.23
C ILE A 177 3.42 3.28 5.26
#